data_8a8513de4dfec3abb9eb3f94c9125a37
#
_entry.id   8a8513de4dfec3abb9eb3f94c9125a37
#
_cell.length_a   1.000
_cell.length_b   1.000
_cell.length_c   1.000
_cell.angle_alpha   90.00
_cell.angle_beta   90.00
_cell.angle_gamma   90.00
#
_symmetry.space_group_name_H-M   'P 1'
#
loop_
_entity.id
_entity.type
_entity.pdbx_description
1 polymer ?
#
loop_
_entity_poly.entity_id
_entity_poly.type
_entity_poly.pdbx_seq_one_letter_code
_entity_poly.pdbx_strand_id
1 'polypeptide(L)'
;MVFKYRLKGNHMIEESLHAIQQRMADAMARVGRVDTALLVAVTKNHPVSAVEEVARLGVTHVGENRVQEAKEKQLTYKGPQLIWHLIGHLQVNKVRQAVPMFDLIHSVDSRKLLDEIEKVAAKHDKVQDVL
;
A
#
# COMPACT_ATOMS: atom_id res chain seq x y z
N MET A 1 -9.14 5.18 4.88
CA MET A 1 -8.42 6.48 4.98
C MET A 1 -6.93 6.21 4.86
N VAL A 2 -6.27 6.83 3.90
CA VAL A 2 -4.83 6.69 3.70
C VAL A 2 -4.13 7.84 4.40
N PHE A 3 -3.36 7.56 5.47
CA PHE A 3 -2.53 8.56 6.12
C PHE A 3 -1.15 8.62 5.45
N LYS A 4 -0.82 9.77 4.89
CA LYS A 4 0.54 10.06 4.39
C LYS A 4 1.39 10.60 5.54
N TYR A 5 2.26 9.78 6.10
CA TYR A 5 3.23 10.22 7.09
C TYR A 5 4.65 10.13 6.55
N ARG A 6 5.39 11.22 6.66
CA ARG A 6 6.80 11.27 6.26
C ARG A 6 7.67 10.75 7.40
N LEU A 7 8.24 9.58 7.23
CA LEU A 7 9.14 8.97 8.19
C LEU A 7 10.45 9.77 8.27
N LYS A 8 10.81 10.23 9.47
CA LYS A 8 12.10 10.84 9.77
C LYS A 8 12.87 9.92 10.72
N GLY A 9 13.89 9.20 10.20
CA GLY A 9 14.85 8.44 11.00
C GLY A 9 14.32 7.19 11.71
N ASN A 10 15.18 6.23 12.00
CA ASN A 10 14.81 4.88 12.47
C ASN A 10 14.13 4.82 13.85
N HIS A 11 14.49 5.69 14.80
CA HIS A 11 13.86 5.71 16.13
C HIS A 11 12.46 6.34 16.14
N MET A 12 12.09 7.07 15.09
CA MET A 12 10.83 7.81 15.02
C MET A 12 9.70 7.04 14.36
N ILE A 13 9.99 5.92 13.68
CA ILE A 13 8.96 5.13 13.00
C ILE A 13 8.01 4.50 14.01
N GLU A 14 8.53 3.83 15.03
CA GLU A 14 7.72 3.18 16.04
C GLU A 14 6.86 4.18 16.83
N GLU A 15 7.47 5.26 17.32
CA GLU A 15 6.76 6.32 18.05
C GLU A 15 5.69 6.97 17.18
N SER A 16 6.03 7.28 15.94
CA SER A 16 5.09 7.87 14.99
C SER A 16 3.93 6.94 14.65
N LEU A 17 4.22 5.66 14.47
CA LEU A 17 3.20 4.65 14.21
C LEU A 17 2.23 4.53 15.40
N HIS A 18 2.74 4.44 16.62
CA HIS A 18 1.91 4.39 17.83
C HIS A 18 1.04 5.64 17.96
N ALA A 19 1.61 6.82 17.72
CA ALA A 19 0.85 8.08 17.78
C ALA A 19 -0.29 8.13 16.75
N ILE A 20 -0.05 7.66 15.52
CA ILE A 20 -1.07 7.58 14.47
C ILE A 20 -2.16 6.58 14.85
N GLN A 21 -1.79 5.39 15.29
CA GLN A 21 -2.73 4.35 15.69
C GLN A 21 -3.62 4.83 16.86
N GLN A 22 -3.05 5.53 17.82
CA GLN A 22 -3.81 6.11 18.93
C GLN A 22 -4.79 7.19 18.45
N ARG A 23 -4.36 8.06 17.53
CA ARG A 23 -5.25 9.08 16.96
C ARG A 23 -6.39 8.46 16.14
N MET A 24 -6.11 7.38 15.42
CA MET A 24 -7.15 6.63 14.69
C MET A 24 -8.17 6.04 15.67
N ALA A 25 -7.69 5.37 16.73
CA ALA A 25 -8.56 4.78 17.75
C ALA A 25 -9.44 5.84 18.44
N ASP A 26 -8.86 6.98 18.81
CA ASP A 26 -9.58 8.09 19.44
C ASP A 26 -10.65 8.67 18.50
N ALA A 27 -10.32 8.85 17.23
CA ALA A 27 -11.27 9.36 16.25
C ALA A 27 -12.45 8.40 16.02
N MET A 28 -12.18 7.11 15.96
CA MET A 28 -13.21 6.08 15.81
C MET A 28 -14.11 6.01 17.05
N ALA A 29 -13.54 6.08 18.23
CA ALA A 29 -14.30 6.11 19.50
C ALA A 29 -15.23 7.32 19.58
N ARG A 30 -14.78 8.49 19.13
CA ARG A 30 -15.59 9.72 19.13
C ARG A 30 -16.84 9.63 18.27
N VAL A 31 -16.82 8.87 17.18
CA VAL A 31 -17.96 8.71 16.28
C VAL A 31 -18.70 7.38 16.47
N GLY A 32 -18.31 6.61 17.49
CA GLY A 32 -18.95 5.33 17.83
C GLY A 32 -18.78 4.24 16.77
N ARG A 33 -17.72 4.28 15.96
CA ARG A 33 -17.43 3.23 14.97
C ARG A 33 -16.91 1.99 15.66
N VAL A 34 -17.47 0.83 15.27
CA VAL A 34 -17.04 -0.49 15.74
C VAL A 34 -16.12 -1.21 14.76
N ASP A 35 -16.15 -0.79 13.48
CA ASP A 35 -15.24 -1.28 12.44
C ASP A 35 -13.90 -0.55 12.51
N THR A 36 -12.81 -1.23 12.17
CA THR A 36 -11.47 -0.65 12.18
C THR A 36 -11.16 0.05 10.85
N ALA A 37 -10.60 1.27 10.94
CA ALA A 37 -10.00 1.90 9.78
C ALA A 37 -8.68 1.21 9.43
N LEU A 38 -8.46 0.96 8.14
CA LEU A 38 -7.24 0.32 7.66
C LEU A 38 -6.11 1.34 7.55
N LEU A 39 -4.98 1.06 8.19
CA LEU A 39 -3.75 1.83 8.02
C LEU A 39 -2.93 1.25 6.88
N VAL A 40 -2.68 2.07 5.87
CA VAL A 40 -1.73 1.78 4.79
C VAL A 40 -0.49 2.65 4.99
N ALA A 41 0.64 2.03 5.27
CA ALA A 41 1.91 2.75 5.42
C ALA A 41 2.47 3.10 4.04
N VAL A 42 2.65 4.40 3.79
CA VAL A 42 3.21 4.89 2.52
C VAL A 42 4.73 4.85 2.59
N THR A 43 5.34 3.95 1.84
CA THR A 43 6.78 3.67 1.87
C THR A 43 7.54 4.18 0.64
N LYS A 44 6.87 4.92 -0.23
CA LYS A 44 7.50 5.54 -1.40
C LYS A 44 8.72 6.40 -0.99
N ASN A 45 9.75 6.36 -1.80
CA ASN A 45 11.01 7.10 -1.59
C ASN A 45 11.76 6.70 -0.29
N HIS A 46 11.41 5.56 0.29
CA HIS A 46 12.11 4.98 1.44
C HIS A 46 12.71 3.63 1.04
N PRO A 47 13.82 3.22 1.67
CA PRO A 47 14.45 1.93 1.37
C PRO A 47 13.57 0.75 1.84
N VAL A 48 13.86 -0.44 1.33
CA VAL A 48 13.17 -1.67 1.73
C VAL A 48 13.25 -1.93 3.24
N SER A 49 14.33 -1.48 3.89
CA SER A 49 14.47 -1.56 5.36
C SER A 49 13.37 -0.83 6.13
N ALA A 50 12.84 0.26 5.60
CA ALA A 50 11.70 0.95 6.19
C ALA A 50 10.41 0.13 6.06
N VAL A 51 10.23 -0.58 4.94
CA VAL A 51 9.12 -1.52 4.75
C VAL A 51 9.20 -2.67 5.75
N GLU A 52 10.39 -3.23 5.91
CA GLU A 52 10.64 -4.33 6.87
C GLU A 52 10.40 -3.89 8.33
N GLU A 53 10.78 -2.66 8.65
CA GLU A 53 10.57 -2.12 10.00
C GLU A 53 9.08 -1.93 10.31
N VAL A 54 8.30 -1.31 9.44
CA VAL A 54 6.85 -1.15 9.68
C VAL A 54 6.14 -2.50 9.73
N ALA A 55 6.59 -3.48 8.95
CA ALA A 55 6.06 -4.84 8.99
C ALA A 55 6.33 -5.53 10.33
N ARG A 56 7.54 -5.38 10.88
CA ARG A 56 7.88 -5.89 12.23
C ARG A 56 7.03 -5.24 13.33
N LEU A 57 6.63 -4.00 13.14
CA LEU A 57 5.76 -3.28 14.06
C LEU A 57 4.27 -3.61 13.90
N GLY A 58 3.94 -4.59 13.05
CA GLY A 58 2.58 -5.10 12.89
C GLY A 58 1.78 -4.45 11.77
N VAL A 59 2.37 -3.57 10.97
CA VAL A 59 1.71 -3.04 9.76
C VAL A 59 1.62 -4.15 8.72
N THR A 60 0.44 -4.36 8.17
CA THR A 60 0.17 -5.41 7.17
C THR A 60 -0.06 -4.87 5.77
N HIS A 61 -0.30 -3.58 5.63
CA HIS A 61 -0.59 -2.93 4.36
C HIS A 61 0.41 -1.81 4.08
N VAL A 62 1.01 -1.81 2.91
CA VAL A 62 1.96 -0.79 2.47
C VAL A 62 1.55 -0.22 1.11
N GLY A 63 1.88 1.04 0.87
CA GLY A 63 1.53 1.75 -0.34
C GLY A 63 2.74 2.31 -1.06
N GLU A 64 2.80 2.04 -2.36
CA GLU A 64 3.83 2.55 -3.27
C GLU A 64 3.20 3.37 -4.40
N ASN A 65 3.94 4.35 -4.90
CA ASN A 65 3.46 5.19 -6.00
C ASN A 65 3.85 4.67 -7.38
N ARG A 66 4.98 3.97 -7.48
CA ARG A 66 5.59 3.57 -8.75
C ARG A 66 5.78 2.07 -8.82
N VAL A 67 5.41 1.49 -9.95
CA VAL A 67 5.55 0.05 -10.21
C VAL A 67 7.01 -0.39 -10.10
N GLN A 68 7.96 0.37 -10.67
CA GLN A 68 9.38 0.01 -10.67
C GLN A 68 9.96 -0.01 -9.25
N GLU A 69 9.68 1.01 -8.45
CA GLU A 69 10.14 1.09 -7.06
C GLU A 69 9.57 -0.07 -6.22
N ALA A 70 8.28 -0.36 -6.37
CA ALA A 70 7.66 -1.49 -5.69
C ALA A 70 8.28 -2.83 -6.11
N LYS A 71 8.57 -3.01 -7.39
CA LYS A 71 9.21 -4.23 -7.90
C LYS A 71 10.57 -4.47 -7.24
N GLU A 72 11.41 -3.45 -7.20
CA GLU A 72 12.72 -3.52 -6.57
C GLU A 72 12.64 -3.87 -5.08
N LYS A 73 11.70 -3.25 -4.37
CA LYS A 73 11.45 -3.55 -2.95
C LYS A 73 10.93 -4.96 -2.74
N GLN A 74 9.95 -5.41 -3.53
CA GLN A 74 9.41 -6.77 -3.40
C GLN A 74 10.47 -7.86 -3.65
N LEU A 75 11.40 -7.62 -4.57
CA LEU A 75 12.48 -8.56 -4.86
C LEU A 75 13.46 -8.73 -3.70
N THR A 76 13.66 -7.71 -2.90
CA THR A 76 14.64 -7.67 -1.80
C THR A 76 14.01 -7.73 -0.41
N TYR A 77 12.71 -7.57 -0.33
CA TYR A 77 11.97 -7.58 0.93
C TYR A 77 12.07 -8.93 1.64
N LYS A 78 12.45 -8.87 2.92
CA LYS A 78 12.53 -10.03 3.81
C LYS A 78 11.75 -9.72 5.08
N GLY A 79 10.57 -10.27 5.19
CA GLY A 79 9.73 -10.03 6.36
C GLY A 79 8.39 -10.74 6.23
N PRO A 80 7.44 -10.46 7.15
CA PRO A 80 6.09 -11.01 7.07
C PRO A 80 5.40 -10.62 5.77
N GLN A 81 4.47 -11.46 5.32
CA GLN A 81 3.68 -11.18 4.14
C GLN A 81 2.93 -9.85 4.28
N LEU A 82 3.00 -9.02 3.26
CA LEU A 82 2.35 -7.71 3.18
C LEU A 82 1.30 -7.69 2.08
N ILE A 83 0.31 -6.83 2.26
CA ILE A 83 -0.65 -6.45 1.21
C ILE A 83 -0.13 -5.15 0.59
N TRP A 84 0.11 -5.19 -0.70
CA TRP A 84 0.73 -4.10 -1.46
C TRP A 84 -0.33 -3.30 -2.21
N HIS A 85 -0.35 -1.99 -1.97
CA HIS A 85 -1.23 -1.05 -2.65
C HIS A 85 -0.44 -0.18 -3.62
N LEU A 86 -0.91 -0.08 -4.85
CA LEU A 86 -0.46 0.95 -5.77
C LEU A 86 -1.35 2.18 -5.57
N ILE A 87 -0.80 3.22 -4.98
CA ILE A 87 -1.55 4.43 -4.61
C ILE A 87 -1.27 5.62 -5.54
N GLY A 88 -0.34 5.47 -6.49
CA GLY A 88 -0.03 6.47 -7.50
C GLY A 88 -0.72 6.22 -8.83
N HIS A 89 -0.54 7.16 -9.75
CA HIS A 89 -1.07 7.03 -11.10
C HIS A 89 -0.49 5.81 -11.82
N LEU A 90 -1.34 5.03 -12.47
CA LEU A 90 -0.96 3.86 -13.26
C LEU A 90 -1.15 4.15 -14.76
N GLN A 91 -0.06 4.08 -15.50
CA GLN A 91 -0.10 4.14 -16.96
C GLN A 91 -0.54 2.80 -17.54
N VAL A 92 -1.30 2.83 -18.63
CA VAL A 92 -1.82 1.61 -19.28
C VAL A 92 -0.70 0.63 -19.67
N ASN A 93 0.45 1.12 -20.13
CA ASN A 93 1.60 0.30 -20.50
C ASN A 93 2.33 -0.35 -19.30
N LYS A 94 2.00 0.01 -18.06
CA LYS A 94 2.54 -0.59 -16.83
C LYS A 94 1.59 -1.61 -16.18
N VAL A 95 0.37 -1.75 -16.66
CA VAL A 95 -0.64 -2.66 -16.11
C VAL A 95 -0.15 -4.10 -16.07
N ARG A 96 0.54 -4.55 -17.11
CA ARG A 96 1.09 -5.90 -17.20
C ARG A 96 2.05 -6.23 -16.06
N GLN A 97 2.82 -5.24 -15.59
CA GLN A 97 3.72 -5.40 -14.45
C GLN A 97 2.98 -5.22 -13.12
N ALA A 98 2.02 -4.30 -13.05
CA ALA A 98 1.34 -3.95 -11.82
C ALA A 98 0.40 -5.04 -11.30
N VAL A 99 -0.40 -5.64 -12.16
CA VAL A 99 -1.44 -6.61 -11.76
C VAL A 99 -0.86 -7.80 -10.97
N PRO A 100 0.26 -8.44 -11.37
CA PRO A 100 0.82 -9.53 -10.56
C PRO A 100 1.41 -9.08 -9.22
N MET A 101 1.72 -7.80 -9.06
CA MET A 101 2.49 -7.27 -7.92
C MET A 101 1.64 -6.66 -6.82
N PHE A 102 0.49 -6.11 -7.17
CA PHE A 102 -0.34 -5.34 -6.24
C PHE A 102 -1.65 -6.05 -5.94
N ASP A 103 -2.01 -6.02 -4.66
CA ASP A 103 -3.29 -6.55 -4.18
C ASP A 103 -4.43 -5.56 -4.44
N LEU A 104 -4.16 -4.26 -4.31
CA LEU A 104 -5.13 -3.21 -4.58
C LEU A 104 -4.49 -2.09 -5.43
N ILE A 105 -5.13 -1.75 -6.53
CA ILE A 105 -4.75 -0.63 -7.39
C ILE A 105 -5.74 0.51 -7.17
N HIS A 106 -5.23 1.62 -6.63
CA HIS A 106 -5.98 2.87 -6.49
C HIS A 106 -5.92 3.66 -7.79
N SER A 107 -6.68 4.74 -7.89
CA SER A 107 -6.58 5.69 -9.02
C SER A 107 -6.89 5.10 -10.40
N VAL A 108 -7.85 4.19 -10.47
CA VAL A 108 -8.41 3.76 -11.76
C VAL A 108 -9.32 4.88 -12.27
N ASP A 109 -8.80 5.67 -13.19
CA ASP A 109 -9.36 6.95 -13.61
C ASP A 109 -9.96 6.94 -15.03
N SER A 110 -9.89 5.81 -15.72
CA SER A 110 -10.44 5.69 -17.07
C SER A 110 -10.94 4.28 -17.39
N ARG A 111 -11.89 4.22 -18.31
CA ARG A 111 -12.40 2.94 -18.83
C ARG A 111 -11.29 2.13 -19.51
N LYS A 112 -10.46 2.80 -20.30
CA LYS A 112 -9.31 2.17 -20.96
C LYS A 112 -8.36 1.48 -19.99
N LEU A 113 -8.05 2.15 -18.87
CA LEU A 113 -7.20 1.57 -17.83
C LEU A 113 -7.88 0.36 -17.17
N LEU A 114 -9.15 0.47 -16.84
CA LEU A 114 -9.93 -0.61 -16.24
C LEU A 114 -9.99 -1.85 -17.16
N ASP A 115 -10.27 -1.65 -18.45
CA ASP A 115 -10.34 -2.73 -19.44
C ASP A 115 -8.99 -3.46 -19.57
N GLU A 116 -7.88 -2.72 -19.52
CA GLU A 116 -6.54 -3.34 -19.57
C GLU A 116 -6.22 -4.10 -18.28
N ILE A 117 -6.60 -3.57 -17.13
CA ILE A 117 -6.45 -4.27 -15.83
C ILE A 117 -7.24 -5.59 -15.86
N GLU A 118 -8.49 -5.56 -16.28
CA GLU A 118 -9.34 -6.76 -16.40
C GLU A 118 -8.71 -7.81 -17.32
N LYS A 119 -8.24 -7.38 -18.49
CA LYS A 119 -7.58 -8.26 -19.46
C LYS A 119 -6.34 -8.93 -18.89
N VAL A 120 -5.48 -8.18 -18.21
CA VAL A 120 -4.25 -8.72 -17.60
C VAL A 120 -4.57 -9.60 -16.39
N ALA A 121 -5.52 -9.21 -15.55
CA ALA A 121 -5.98 -10.02 -14.42
C ALA A 121 -6.51 -11.38 -14.87
N ALA A 122 -7.31 -11.41 -15.95
CA ALA A 122 -7.81 -12.66 -16.54
C ALA A 122 -6.68 -13.59 -17.00
N LYS A 123 -5.62 -13.04 -17.58
CA LYS A 123 -4.44 -13.83 -17.99
C LYS A 123 -3.69 -14.47 -16.83
N HIS A 124 -3.76 -13.87 -15.65
CA HIS A 124 -3.15 -14.38 -14.42
C HIS A 124 -4.12 -15.19 -13.55
N ASP A 125 -5.33 -15.46 -14.04
CA ASP A 125 -6.40 -16.10 -13.25
C ASP A 125 -6.58 -15.41 -11.88
N LYS A 126 -6.62 -14.08 -11.92
CA LYS A 126 -6.63 -13.24 -10.73
C LYS A 126 -7.85 -12.31 -10.74
N VAL A 127 -8.47 -12.15 -9.60
CA VAL A 127 -9.40 -11.05 -9.34
C VAL A 127 -8.60 -9.88 -8.78
N GLN A 128 -8.58 -8.74 -9.50
CA GLN A 128 -7.83 -7.57 -9.10
C GLN A 128 -8.74 -6.55 -8.43
N ASP A 129 -8.46 -6.25 -7.16
CA ASP A 129 -9.16 -5.19 -6.44
C ASP A 129 -8.71 -3.82 -6.93
N VAL A 130 -9.66 -2.94 -7.18
CA VAL A 130 -9.43 -1.57 -7.70
C VAL A 130 -10.30 -0.54 -6.98
N LEU A 131 -9.82 0.71 -6.96
CA LEU A 131 -10.54 1.89 -6.53
C LEU A 131 -10.51 2.96 -7.62
#